data_5c8825d4e6435727b8700bd80fb5dac4
#
_entry.id   5c8825d4e6435727b8700bd80fb5dac4
#
_cell.length_a   1.000
_cell.length_b   1.000
_cell.length_c   1.000
_cell.angle_alpha   90.00
_cell.angle_beta   90.00
_cell.angle_gamma   90.00
#
_symmetry.space_group_name_H-M   'P 1'
#
loop_
_entity.id
_entity.type
_entity.pdbx_description
1 polymer ?
#
loop_
_entity_poly.entity_id
_entity_poly.type
_entity_poly.pdbx_seq_one_letter_code
_entity_poly.pdbx_strand_id
1 'polypeptide(L)'
;MATELRILGRHQADEHDTSFSYNGVTFSQHNLHTFAGLNAVDTREFVEQTFACLRDNGQVCARMGAYKPRSSPYSFQGMGQECLPWVFELAGKYGIKIISMEVTREAHLDEINEALHKTGKPTGVMLQIGTRNTQNFELLKAVGRQREFPILLKRGFGITMDESLMAAEYCASEGNTKIVFGLRGMKTNLGDPHRNLVDFGHVSVVHRMTRMPVCVDPSHSVGMRGASPEGILDIFHVAAQGVIAGANMLLVDMHPVPKKALVDAAQAITLQELPYFLEDVAIAREAYEKRLALAKRHFA
;
A
#
# COMPACT_ATOMS: atom_id res chain seq x y z
N MET A 1 17.80 -18.44 16.23
CA MET A 1 17.28 -19.37 15.22
C MET A 1 16.65 -18.50 14.14
N ALA A 2 17.01 -18.67 12.86
CA ALA A 2 16.33 -17.97 11.77
C ALA A 2 14.86 -18.42 11.78
N THR A 3 13.96 -17.47 11.78
CA THR A 3 12.50 -17.76 11.78
C THR A 3 12.13 -18.33 10.42
N GLU A 4 11.61 -19.54 10.37
CA GLU A 4 11.30 -20.23 9.12
C GLU A 4 9.94 -19.76 8.58
N LEU A 5 9.96 -19.07 7.45
CA LEU A 5 8.74 -18.76 6.68
C LEU A 5 8.36 -20.00 5.84
N ARG A 6 7.29 -20.70 6.23
CA ARG A 6 6.91 -21.99 5.64
C ARG A 6 6.08 -21.85 4.38
N ILE A 7 5.21 -20.83 4.31
CA ILE A 7 4.24 -20.64 3.22
C ILE A 7 4.72 -19.54 2.27
N LEU A 8 5.16 -18.41 2.80
CA LEU A 8 5.54 -17.22 2.01
C LEU A 8 7.04 -17.16 1.72
N GLY A 9 7.85 -17.98 2.39
CA GLY A 9 9.30 -18.01 2.21
C GLY A 9 9.70 -18.48 0.80
N ARG A 10 10.83 -17.96 0.32
CA ARG A 10 11.47 -18.42 -0.90
C ARG A 10 12.38 -19.60 -0.56
N HIS A 11 12.09 -20.77 -1.13
CA HIS A 11 12.90 -21.95 -1.00
C HIS A 11 13.72 -22.19 -2.28
N GLN A 12 14.86 -22.88 -2.22
CA GLN A 12 15.75 -23.07 -3.36
C GLN A 12 15.09 -23.72 -4.59
N ALA A 13 14.05 -24.52 -4.38
CA ALA A 13 13.28 -25.16 -5.45
C ALA A 13 12.16 -24.27 -6.03
N ASP A 14 11.91 -23.09 -5.46
CA ASP A 14 10.82 -22.22 -5.87
C ASP A 14 11.29 -21.26 -6.96
N GLU A 15 10.86 -21.50 -8.19
CA GLU A 15 11.16 -20.64 -9.35
C GLU A 15 10.09 -19.56 -9.59
N HIS A 16 8.97 -19.60 -8.87
CA HIS A 16 7.82 -18.69 -9.05
C HIS A 16 7.54 -17.84 -7.80
N ASP A 17 7.00 -16.66 -8.01
CA ASP A 17 6.49 -15.76 -6.97
C ASP A 17 5.05 -16.16 -6.53
N THR A 18 4.56 -15.56 -5.44
CA THR A 18 3.15 -15.64 -5.03
C THR A 18 2.31 -14.64 -5.82
N SER A 19 2.15 -14.87 -7.11
CA SER A 19 1.27 -14.07 -7.94
C SER A 19 -0.20 -14.42 -7.69
N PHE A 20 -1.06 -13.41 -7.74
CA PHE A 20 -2.50 -13.58 -7.65
C PHE A 20 -3.23 -12.51 -8.45
N SER A 21 -4.45 -12.83 -8.89
CA SER A 21 -5.34 -11.85 -9.54
C SER A 21 -6.55 -11.58 -8.66
N TYR A 22 -6.96 -10.33 -8.59
CA TYR A 22 -8.14 -9.90 -7.88
C TYR A 22 -8.82 -8.75 -8.64
N ASN A 23 -10.10 -8.88 -8.88
CA ASN A 23 -10.94 -7.92 -9.62
C ASN A 23 -10.29 -7.40 -10.93
N GLY A 24 -9.66 -8.32 -11.69
CA GLY A 24 -9.01 -8.02 -12.98
C GLY A 24 -7.66 -7.32 -12.88
N VAL A 25 -7.05 -7.24 -11.70
CA VAL A 25 -5.69 -6.74 -11.47
C VAL A 25 -4.81 -7.88 -10.97
N THR A 26 -3.66 -8.09 -11.62
CA THR A 26 -2.68 -9.13 -11.23
C THR A 26 -1.54 -8.52 -10.45
N PHE A 27 -1.24 -9.09 -9.29
CA PHE A 27 -0.13 -8.74 -8.42
C PHE A 27 0.94 -9.81 -8.50
N SER A 28 2.18 -9.39 -8.78
CA SER A 28 3.35 -10.27 -8.87
C SER A 28 4.63 -9.47 -8.58
N GLN A 29 5.77 -10.14 -8.51
CA GLN A 29 7.08 -9.47 -8.42
C GLN A 29 7.54 -8.84 -9.74
N HIS A 30 6.73 -8.91 -10.81
CA HIS A 30 7.08 -8.43 -12.15
C HIS A 30 6.33 -7.19 -12.62
N ASN A 31 5.23 -6.82 -11.97
CA ASN A 31 4.44 -5.63 -12.31
C ASN A 31 4.53 -4.54 -11.24
N LEU A 32 4.01 -3.36 -11.55
CA LEU A 32 3.97 -2.22 -10.66
C LEU A 32 2.58 -1.58 -10.73
N HIS A 33 1.94 -1.35 -9.58
CA HIS A 33 0.66 -0.67 -9.46
C HIS A 33 0.76 0.54 -8.55
N THR A 34 0.11 1.64 -8.91
CA THR A 34 0.00 2.84 -8.06
C THR A 34 -1.38 2.90 -7.41
N PHE A 35 -1.39 3.00 -6.09
CA PHE A 35 -2.57 3.21 -5.25
C PHE A 35 -2.48 4.61 -4.64
N ALA A 36 -2.97 5.61 -5.34
CA ALA A 36 -3.03 6.97 -4.85
C ALA A 36 -4.44 7.32 -4.35
N GLY A 37 -4.54 8.25 -3.41
CA GLY A 37 -5.83 8.72 -2.92
C GLY A 37 -5.83 9.19 -1.47
N LEU A 38 -7.01 9.34 -0.90
CA LEU A 38 -7.19 9.93 0.42
C LEU A 38 -6.72 8.99 1.53
N ASN A 39 -5.82 9.49 2.37
CA ASN A 39 -5.38 8.75 3.56
C ASN A 39 -6.54 8.49 4.52
N ALA A 40 -7.45 9.46 4.65
CA ALA A 40 -8.76 9.26 5.25
C ALA A 40 -9.84 9.87 4.35
N VAL A 41 -10.94 9.16 4.19
CA VAL A 41 -12.15 9.69 3.55
C VAL A 41 -12.68 10.83 4.40
N ASP A 42 -12.91 11.99 3.79
CA ASP A 42 -13.42 13.20 4.44
C ASP A 42 -14.71 13.72 3.81
N THR A 43 -14.77 13.97 2.51
CA THR A 43 -16.00 14.38 1.83
C THR A 43 -16.25 13.55 0.56
N ARG A 44 -17.54 13.39 0.20
CA ARG A 44 -17.93 12.73 -1.05
C ARG A 44 -17.35 13.44 -2.28
N GLU A 45 -17.32 14.77 -2.24
CA GLU A 45 -16.77 15.62 -3.32
C GLU A 45 -15.27 15.33 -3.55
N PHE A 46 -14.47 15.27 -2.48
CA PHE A 46 -13.04 15.01 -2.61
C PHE A 46 -12.74 13.59 -3.08
N VAL A 47 -13.54 12.61 -2.66
CA VAL A 47 -13.43 11.24 -3.20
C VAL A 47 -13.76 11.21 -4.69
N GLU A 48 -14.82 11.90 -5.10
CA GLU A 48 -15.22 11.97 -6.51
C GLU A 48 -14.15 12.63 -7.38
N GLN A 49 -13.60 13.79 -6.96
CA GLN A 49 -12.50 14.46 -7.64
C GLN A 49 -11.25 13.57 -7.75
N THR A 50 -10.94 12.82 -6.69
CA THR A 50 -9.81 11.90 -6.65
C THR A 50 -9.99 10.74 -7.64
N PHE A 51 -11.16 10.10 -7.65
CA PHE A 51 -11.43 9.00 -8.58
C PHE A 51 -11.50 9.47 -10.03
N ALA A 52 -12.04 10.64 -10.29
CA ALA A 52 -12.01 11.24 -11.63
C ALA A 52 -10.56 11.45 -12.11
N CYS A 53 -9.71 12.04 -11.27
CA CYS A 53 -8.30 12.24 -11.57
C CYS A 53 -7.56 10.91 -11.84
N LEU A 54 -7.79 9.88 -11.03
CA LEU A 54 -7.19 8.56 -11.23
C LEU A 54 -7.61 7.95 -12.58
N ARG A 55 -8.91 7.95 -12.89
CA ARG A 55 -9.43 7.48 -14.17
C ARG A 55 -8.79 8.22 -15.35
N ASP A 56 -8.73 9.55 -15.29
CA ASP A 56 -8.21 10.39 -16.37
C ASP A 56 -6.70 10.18 -16.59
N ASN A 57 -6.00 9.64 -15.60
CA ASN A 57 -4.60 9.21 -15.68
C ASN A 57 -4.42 7.69 -15.84
N GLY A 58 -5.47 6.97 -16.25
CA GLY A 58 -5.40 5.53 -16.53
C GLY A 58 -5.19 4.64 -15.31
N GLN A 59 -5.40 5.17 -14.09
CA GLN A 59 -5.22 4.42 -12.86
C GLN A 59 -6.53 3.73 -12.46
N VAL A 60 -6.43 2.44 -12.15
CA VAL A 60 -7.58 1.60 -11.76
C VAL A 60 -7.53 1.18 -10.29
N CYS A 61 -6.54 1.61 -9.56
CA CYS A 61 -6.34 1.31 -8.15
C CYS A 61 -6.29 2.59 -7.34
N ALA A 62 -6.87 2.57 -6.14
CA ALA A 62 -6.92 3.71 -5.24
C ALA A 62 -6.66 3.30 -3.79
N ARG A 63 -6.35 4.28 -2.94
CA ARG A 63 -6.48 4.14 -1.49
C ARG A 63 -7.58 5.06 -0.99
N MET A 64 -8.41 4.57 -0.04
CA MET A 64 -9.43 5.35 0.65
C MET A 64 -9.57 4.82 2.08
N GLY A 65 -9.17 5.62 3.07
CA GLY A 65 -9.19 5.22 4.47
C GLY A 65 -10.54 5.51 5.14
N ALA A 66 -11.42 4.53 5.25
CA ALA A 66 -12.66 4.67 6.03
C ALA A 66 -12.38 4.64 7.54
N TYR A 67 -11.41 3.85 7.97
CA TYR A 67 -11.04 3.66 9.37
C TYR A 67 -9.61 4.13 9.61
N LYS A 68 -9.38 4.90 10.67
CA LYS A 68 -8.05 5.48 10.97
C LYS A 68 -7.66 5.26 12.43
N PRO A 69 -6.65 4.38 12.69
CA PRO A 69 -6.09 4.27 14.03
C PRO A 69 -5.26 5.53 14.34
N ARG A 70 -5.60 6.22 15.43
CA ARG A 70 -4.91 7.43 15.84
C ARG A 70 -4.26 7.25 17.21
N SER A 71 -3.14 7.94 17.43
CA SER A 71 -2.48 7.94 18.74
C SER A 71 -3.28 8.72 19.78
N SER A 72 -4.06 9.71 19.35
CA SER A 72 -4.97 10.47 20.22
C SER A 72 -6.42 10.03 19.99
N PRO A 73 -7.18 9.74 21.07
CA PRO A 73 -8.59 9.40 20.92
C PRO A 73 -9.45 10.59 20.48
N TYR A 74 -8.94 11.82 20.59
CA TYR A 74 -9.64 13.04 20.18
C TYR A 74 -9.41 13.41 18.70
N SER A 75 -8.50 12.71 18.01
CA SER A 75 -8.26 12.91 16.58
C SER A 75 -9.34 12.23 15.74
N PHE A 76 -9.56 12.71 14.51
CA PHE A 76 -10.50 12.09 13.57
C PHE A 76 -10.16 10.62 13.32
N GLN A 77 -11.10 9.73 13.61
CA GLN A 77 -10.94 8.27 13.56
C GLN A 77 -11.36 7.65 12.21
N GLY A 78 -11.68 8.47 11.21
CA GLY A 78 -12.30 8.06 9.96
C GLY A 78 -13.82 8.19 10.00
N MET A 79 -14.45 8.16 8.82
CA MET A 79 -15.92 8.17 8.70
C MET A 79 -16.55 6.81 9.03
N GLY A 80 -15.74 5.76 9.07
CA GLY A 80 -16.22 4.41 9.38
C GLY A 80 -17.15 3.84 8.31
N GLN A 81 -18.09 3.01 8.75
CA GLN A 81 -19.05 2.31 7.91
C GLN A 81 -19.93 3.25 7.06
N GLU A 82 -20.21 4.45 7.54
CA GLU A 82 -21.13 5.40 6.88
C GLU A 82 -20.66 5.81 5.47
N CYS A 83 -19.34 5.86 5.24
CA CYS A 83 -18.82 6.26 3.92
C CYS A 83 -18.74 5.11 2.91
N LEU A 84 -18.75 3.85 3.34
CA LEU A 84 -18.49 2.71 2.48
C LEU A 84 -19.44 2.63 1.26
N PRO A 85 -20.77 2.75 1.41
CA PRO A 85 -21.69 2.59 0.28
C PRO A 85 -21.41 3.60 -0.84
N TRP A 86 -21.26 4.87 -0.52
CA TRP A 86 -21.04 5.88 -1.53
C TRP A 86 -19.60 5.94 -2.05
N VAL A 87 -18.61 5.51 -1.26
CA VAL A 87 -17.22 5.31 -1.75
C VAL A 87 -17.20 4.20 -2.80
N PHE A 88 -17.88 3.07 -2.55
CA PHE A 88 -17.92 1.95 -3.50
C PHE A 88 -18.73 2.29 -4.74
N GLU A 89 -19.85 3.00 -4.59
CA GLU A 89 -20.64 3.51 -5.72
C GLU A 89 -19.80 4.40 -6.64
N LEU A 90 -19.09 5.39 -6.07
CA LEU A 90 -18.20 6.27 -6.82
C LEU A 90 -17.04 5.49 -7.46
N ALA A 91 -16.44 4.54 -6.76
CA ALA A 91 -15.39 3.70 -7.31
C ALA A 91 -15.87 2.96 -8.58
N GLY A 92 -17.06 2.37 -8.54
CA GLY A 92 -17.68 1.73 -9.70
C GLY A 92 -17.94 2.72 -10.84
N LYS A 93 -18.49 3.90 -10.53
CA LYS A 93 -18.75 4.98 -11.49
C LYS A 93 -17.49 5.40 -12.25
N TYR A 94 -16.33 5.43 -11.57
CA TYR A 94 -15.07 5.88 -12.14
C TYR A 94 -14.16 4.73 -12.60
N GLY A 95 -14.61 3.48 -12.55
CA GLY A 95 -13.85 2.31 -13.00
C GLY A 95 -12.67 1.93 -12.09
N ILE A 96 -12.72 2.34 -10.82
CA ILE A 96 -11.72 1.93 -9.83
C ILE A 96 -11.97 0.47 -9.45
N LYS A 97 -11.06 -0.39 -9.79
CA LYS A 97 -11.15 -1.84 -9.59
C LYS A 97 -10.83 -2.27 -8.16
N ILE A 98 -9.85 -1.62 -7.52
CA ILE A 98 -9.42 -1.99 -6.18
C ILE A 98 -9.16 -0.76 -5.33
N ILE A 99 -9.70 -0.77 -4.11
CA ILE A 99 -9.41 0.23 -3.08
C ILE A 99 -8.61 -0.42 -1.95
N SER A 100 -7.40 0.10 -1.66
CA SER A 100 -6.69 -0.25 -0.42
C SER A 100 -7.33 0.48 0.76
N MET A 101 -7.82 -0.27 1.74
CA MET A 101 -8.56 0.26 2.90
C MET A 101 -8.05 -0.37 4.20
N GLU A 102 -7.64 0.48 5.15
CA GLU A 102 -7.13 0.02 6.44
C GLU A 102 -8.25 -0.57 7.29
N VAL A 103 -7.97 -1.72 7.93
CA VAL A 103 -8.83 -2.36 8.92
C VAL A 103 -8.08 -2.47 10.25
N THR A 104 -8.80 -2.29 11.37
CA THR A 104 -8.21 -2.26 12.71
C THR A 104 -8.87 -3.22 13.69
N ARG A 105 -9.98 -3.83 13.29
CA ARG A 105 -10.75 -4.83 14.06
C ARG A 105 -11.48 -5.77 13.10
N GLU A 106 -11.84 -6.94 13.59
CA GLU A 106 -12.52 -7.98 12.79
C GLU A 106 -13.87 -7.49 12.21
N ALA A 107 -14.67 -6.75 13.00
CA ALA A 107 -15.95 -6.22 12.53
C ALA A 107 -15.87 -5.38 11.24
N HIS A 108 -14.72 -4.75 10.94
CA HIS A 108 -14.55 -4.00 9.69
C HIS A 108 -14.62 -4.90 8.45
N LEU A 109 -14.33 -6.21 8.59
CA LEU A 109 -14.43 -7.17 7.48
C LEU A 109 -15.89 -7.34 7.08
N ASP A 110 -16.77 -7.50 8.07
CA ASP A 110 -18.21 -7.64 7.86
C ASP A 110 -18.81 -6.34 7.31
N GLU A 111 -18.46 -5.18 7.90
CA GLU A 111 -18.90 -3.86 7.47
C GLU A 111 -18.55 -3.60 5.98
N ILE A 112 -17.32 -3.93 5.56
CA ILE A 112 -16.86 -3.79 4.17
C ILE A 112 -17.62 -4.76 3.25
N ASN A 113 -17.73 -6.02 3.65
CA ASN A 113 -18.38 -7.06 2.86
C ASN A 113 -19.88 -6.76 2.65
N GLU A 114 -20.58 -6.36 3.71
CA GLU A 114 -21.98 -5.96 3.62
C GLU A 114 -22.20 -4.75 2.71
N ALA A 115 -21.35 -3.72 2.84
CA ALA A 115 -21.45 -2.53 2.00
C ALA A 115 -21.19 -2.84 0.52
N LEU A 116 -20.20 -3.68 0.21
CA LEU A 116 -19.93 -4.16 -1.16
C LEU A 116 -21.11 -4.95 -1.72
N HIS A 117 -21.72 -5.84 -0.94
CA HIS A 117 -22.89 -6.60 -1.39
C HIS A 117 -24.09 -5.69 -1.64
N LYS A 118 -24.38 -4.75 -0.74
CA LYS A 118 -25.49 -3.78 -0.90
C LYS A 118 -25.34 -2.89 -2.13
N THR A 119 -24.10 -2.56 -2.52
CA THR A 119 -23.81 -1.75 -3.72
C THR A 119 -23.64 -2.58 -4.99
N GLY A 120 -23.81 -3.91 -4.94
CA GLY A 120 -23.66 -4.79 -6.11
C GLY A 120 -22.20 -5.08 -6.49
N LYS A 121 -21.25 -4.90 -5.58
CA LYS A 121 -19.81 -5.14 -5.78
C LYS A 121 -19.21 -4.39 -6.98
N PRO A 122 -19.38 -3.07 -7.11
CA PRO A 122 -18.90 -2.30 -8.26
C PRO A 122 -17.37 -2.17 -8.29
N THR A 123 -16.70 -2.47 -7.17
CA THR A 123 -15.25 -2.41 -6.95
C THR A 123 -14.81 -3.56 -6.05
N GLY A 124 -13.49 -3.71 -5.86
CA GLY A 124 -12.89 -4.63 -4.89
C GLY A 124 -12.14 -3.87 -3.78
N VAL A 125 -11.84 -4.58 -2.70
CA VAL A 125 -11.07 -4.03 -1.57
C VAL A 125 -9.82 -4.86 -1.32
N MET A 126 -8.67 -4.19 -1.13
CA MET A 126 -7.47 -4.77 -0.56
C MET A 126 -7.40 -4.34 0.91
N LEU A 127 -7.49 -5.30 1.82
CA LEU A 127 -7.46 -5.04 3.27
C LEU A 127 -6.05 -4.62 3.68
N GLN A 128 -5.91 -3.41 4.23
CA GLN A 128 -4.63 -2.94 4.71
C GLN A 128 -4.51 -3.18 6.22
N ILE A 129 -3.49 -3.94 6.62
CA ILE A 129 -3.04 -4.01 8.01
C ILE A 129 -2.02 -2.91 8.23
N GLY A 130 -2.40 -1.89 8.97
CA GLY A 130 -1.53 -0.77 9.31
C GLY A 130 -0.42 -1.16 10.27
N THR A 131 0.66 -0.41 10.25
CA THR A 131 1.89 -0.62 11.05
C THR A 131 1.64 -0.84 12.54
N ARG A 132 0.59 -0.23 13.12
CA ARG A 132 0.23 -0.40 14.54
C ARG A 132 -0.39 -1.75 14.85
N ASN A 133 -0.93 -2.43 13.83
CA ASN A 133 -1.64 -3.70 13.96
C ASN A 133 -0.83 -4.91 13.45
N THR A 134 0.43 -4.72 13.08
CA THR A 134 1.31 -5.81 12.61
C THR A 134 1.54 -6.88 13.70
N GLN A 135 1.38 -6.53 14.96
CA GLN A 135 1.48 -7.47 16.10
C GLN A 135 0.11 -7.74 16.75
N ASN A 136 -0.99 -7.36 16.12
CA ASN A 136 -2.34 -7.73 16.53
C ASN A 136 -2.69 -9.10 15.94
N PHE A 137 -2.19 -10.16 16.58
CA PHE A 137 -2.27 -11.53 16.05
C PHE A 137 -3.70 -12.01 15.84
N GLU A 138 -4.66 -11.60 16.67
CA GLU A 138 -6.06 -11.98 16.46
C GLU A 138 -6.65 -11.32 15.21
N LEU A 139 -6.32 -10.05 14.95
CA LEU A 139 -6.70 -9.39 13.71
C LEU A 139 -6.02 -10.05 12.50
N LEU A 140 -4.73 -10.42 12.59
CA LEU A 140 -4.01 -11.10 11.52
C LEU A 140 -4.67 -12.44 11.17
N LYS A 141 -5.07 -13.23 12.17
CA LYS A 141 -5.80 -14.49 11.97
C LYS A 141 -7.17 -14.24 11.33
N ALA A 142 -7.94 -13.27 11.83
CA ALA A 142 -9.25 -12.93 11.26
C ALA A 142 -9.15 -12.52 9.80
N VAL A 143 -8.20 -11.65 9.46
CA VAL A 143 -7.94 -11.23 8.08
C VAL A 143 -7.40 -12.38 7.22
N GLY A 144 -6.65 -13.31 7.80
CA GLY A 144 -6.15 -14.51 7.12
C GLY A 144 -7.25 -15.55 6.84
N ARG A 145 -8.25 -15.70 7.71
CA ARG A 145 -9.36 -16.65 7.52
C ARG A 145 -10.27 -16.27 6.34
N GLN A 146 -10.47 -14.99 6.07
CA GLN A 146 -11.19 -14.56 4.88
C GLN A 146 -10.30 -14.75 3.64
N ARG A 147 -10.85 -15.25 2.53
CA ARG A 147 -10.12 -15.58 1.30
C ARG A 147 -10.54 -14.75 0.10
N GLU A 148 -11.50 -13.87 0.25
CA GLU A 148 -12.00 -13.02 -0.83
C GLU A 148 -11.03 -11.89 -1.13
N PHE A 149 -10.69 -11.09 -0.12
CA PHE A 149 -9.89 -9.88 -0.26
C PHE A 149 -8.38 -10.16 -0.16
N PRO A 150 -7.54 -9.57 -1.04
CA PRO A 150 -6.10 -9.54 -0.84
C PRO A 150 -5.73 -8.64 0.35
N ILE A 151 -4.51 -8.83 0.85
CA ILE A 151 -3.99 -8.17 2.04
C ILE A 151 -2.78 -7.32 1.66
N LEU A 152 -2.75 -6.06 2.10
CA LEU A 152 -1.55 -5.23 2.19
C LEU A 152 -1.11 -5.20 3.65
N LEU A 153 -0.06 -5.92 3.99
CA LEU A 153 0.48 -5.94 5.35
C LEU A 153 1.69 -5.01 5.44
N LYS A 154 1.56 -3.92 6.19
CA LYS A 154 2.65 -2.96 6.39
C LYS A 154 3.61 -3.42 7.47
N ARG A 155 4.92 -3.21 7.25
CA ARG A 155 5.96 -3.40 8.25
C ARG A 155 5.61 -2.70 9.56
N GLY A 156 5.85 -3.38 10.68
CA GLY A 156 5.54 -2.88 12.01
C GLY A 156 6.50 -1.79 12.50
N PHE A 157 6.06 -0.99 13.47
CA PHE A 157 6.89 0.02 14.12
C PHE A 157 7.94 -0.62 15.02
N GLY A 158 9.22 -0.30 14.78
CA GLY A 158 10.31 -0.66 15.70
C GLY A 158 10.53 -2.16 15.89
N ILE A 159 9.93 -3.00 15.06
CA ILE A 159 10.15 -4.44 15.03
C ILE A 159 11.08 -4.84 13.89
N THR A 160 11.69 -6.00 14.01
CA THR A 160 12.60 -6.53 13.00
C THR A 160 11.89 -6.86 11.69
N MET A 161 12.65 -7.06 10.62
CA MET A 161 12.11 -7.55 9.35
C MET A 161 11.48 -8.93 9.54
N ASP A 162 12.16 -9.84 10.24
CA ASP A 162 11.68 -11.20 10.49
C ASP A 162 10.33 -11.20 11.22
N GLU A 163 10.18 -10.41 12.29
CA GLU A 163 8.91 -10.27 13.01
C GLU A 163 7.79 -9.73 12.10
N SER A 164 8.10 -8.77 11.21
CA SER A 164 7.13 -8.23 10.28
C SER A 164 6.74 -9.23 9.19
N LEU A 165 7.68 -10.04 8.69
CA LEU A 165 7.40 -11.11 7.74
C LEU A 165 6.60 -12.25 8.37
N MET A 166 6.87 -12.57 9.64
CA MET A 166 6.07 -13.54 10.40
C MET A 166 4.63 -13.07 10.60
N ALA A 167 4.37 -11.76 10.68
CA ALA A 167 3.00 -11.25 10.68
C ALA A 167 2.26 -11.57 9.37
N ALA A 168 2.95 -11.54 8.22
CA ALA A 168 2.37 -12.01 6.95
C ALA A 168 2.15 -13.52 6.96
N GLU A 169 3.08 -14.29 7.52
CA GLU A 169 2.95 -15.74 7.67
C GLU A 169 1.74 -16.12 8.54
N TYR A 170 1.38 -15.33 9.58
CA TYR A 170 0.15 -15.52 10.34
C TYR A 170 -1.10 -15.47 9.45
N CYS A 171 -1.19 -14.49 8.54
CA CYS A 171 -2.31 -14.42 7.60
C CYS A 171 -2.30 -15.61 6.63
N ALA A 172 -1.13 -16.01 6.13
CA ALA A 172 -0.99 -17.13 5.21
C ALA A 172 -1.32 -18.47 5.87
N SER A 173 -0.96 -18.68 7.13
CA SER A 173 -1.26 -19.90 7.89
C SER A 173 -2.76 -20.14 8.11
N GLU A 174 -3.56 -19.08 8.09
CA GLU A 174 -5.03 -19.16 8.12
C GLU A 174 -5.66 -19.38 6.73
N GLY A 175 -4.85 -19.37 5.66
CA GLY A 175 -5.22 -19.76 4.31
C GLY A 175 -5.30 -18.64 3.28
N ASN A 176 -5.03 -17.38 3.61
CA ASN A 176 -4.97 -16.28 2.65
C ASN A 176 -3.52 -15.95 2.28
N THR A 177 -3.09 -16.40 1.10
CA THR A 177 -1.75 -16.15 0.55
C THR A 177 -1.71 -14.96 -0.42
N LYS A 178 -2.84 -14.28 -0.67
CA LYS A 178 -2.91 -13.09 -1.52
C LYS A 178 -2.39 -11.87 -0.76
N ILE A 179 -1.08 -11.83 -0.50
CA ILE A 179 -0.45 -10.83 0.37
C ILE A 179 0.57 -10.01 -0.41
N VAL A 180 0.50 -8.69 -0.24
CA VAL A 180 1.52 -7.71 -0.62
C VAL A 180 2.18 -7.22 0.66
N PHE A 181 3.52 -7.27 0.75
CA PHE A 181 4.24 -6.78 1.92
C PHE A 181 4.61 -5.30 1.76
N GLY A 182 4.30 -4.45 2.73
CA GLY A 182 4.45 -3.00 2.64
C GLY A 182 5.60 -2.43 3.48
N LEU A 183 6.60 -1.85 2.82
CA LEU A 183 7.63 -1.02 3.44
C LEU A 183 7.13 0.43 3.54
N ARG A 184 7.37 1.09 4.66
CA ARG A 184 6.85 2.45 4.93
C ARG A 184 7.79 3.31 5.79
N GLY A 185 9.04 2.90 5.90
CA GLY A 185 10.02 3.48 6.78
C GLY A 185 9.97 2.91 8.20
N MET A 186 11.09 2.92 8.86
CA MET A 186 11.26 2.47 10.25
C MET A 186 11.16 3.65 11.20
N LYS A 187 10.33 3.52 12.25
CA LYS A 187 10.27 4.53 13.29
C LYS A 187 11.55 4.50 14.15
N THR A 188 12.32 5.55 14.05
CA THR A 188 13.57 5.74 14.80
C THR A 188 13.85 7.23 14.98
N ASN A 189 14.67 7.60 15.94
CA ASN A 189 15.17 8.97 16.13
C ASN A 189 16.26 9.37 15.09
N LEU A 190 16.63 8.46 14.19
CA LEU A 190 17.62 8.71 13.13
C LEU A 190 16.95 9.05 11.77
N GLY A 191 15.65 9.19 11.73
CA GLY A 191 14.90 9.45 10.50
C GLY A 191 14.83 10.92 10.07
N ASP A 192 15.15 11.86 10.96
CA ASP A 192 15.08 13.29 10.68
C ASP A 192 15.86 13.69 9.41
N PRO A 193 15.33 14.62 8.60
CA PRO A 193 14.08 15.38 8.78
C PRO A 193 12.81 14.61 8.37
N HIS A 194 12.92 13.42 7.79
CA HIS A 194 11.77 12.60 7.44
C HIS A 194 11.11 12.01 8.70
N ARG A 195 9.82 11.70 8.57
CA ARG A 195 9.02 11.10 9.65
C ARG A 195 9.58 9.76 10.12
N ASN A 196 10.18 9.00 9.20
CA ASN A 196 10.76 7.69 9.44
C ASN A 196 12.05 7.52 8.63
N LEU A 197 12.94 6.66 9.08
CA LEU A 197 14.08 6.24 8.28
C LEU A 197 13.59 5.41 7.09
N VAL A 198 13.86 5.88 5.87
CA VAL A 198 13.44 5.20 4.64
C VAL A 198 14.12 3.84 4.53
N ASP A 199 13.33 2.78 4.35
CA ASP A 199 13.81 1.38 4.34
C ASP A 199 13.63 0.69 2.97
N PHE A 200 13.49 1.45 1.88
CA PHE A 200 13.14 0.89 0.56
C PHE A 200 14.26 0.11 -0.12
N GLY A 201 15.49 0.23 0.33
CA GLY A 201 16.54 -0.72 -0.01
C GLY A 201 16.22 -2.17 0.41
N HIS A 202 15.33 -2.36 1.36
CA HIS A 202 14.86 -3.68 1.78
C HIS A 202 13.87 -4.35 0.80
N VAL A 203 13.40 -3.70 -0.27
CA VAL A 203 12.60 -4.35 -1.33
C VAL A 203 13.31 -5.62 -1.83
N SER A 204 14.59 -5.51 -2.20
CA SER A 204 15.37 -6.66 -2.67
C SER A 204 15.60 -7.72 -1.57
N VAL A 205 15.66 -7.32 -0.31
CA VAL A 205 15.77 -8.25 0.83
C VAL A 205 14.49 -9.06 0.98
N VAL A 206 13.32 -8.41 0.94
CA VAL A 206 12.01 -9.09 1.00
C VAL A 206 11.84 -10.05 -0.16
N HIS A 207 12.20 -9.65 -1.40
CA HIS A 207 12.16 -10.54 -2.57
C HIS A 207 13.09 -11.76 -2.44
N ARG A 208 14.26 -11.60 -1.78
CA ARG A 208 15.17 -12.72 -1.52
C ARG A 208 14.63 -13.68 -0.46
N MET A 209 13.96 -13.15 0.56
CA MET A 209 13.44 -13.94 1.68
C MET A 209 12.08 -14.56 1.37
N THR A 210 11.28 -13.91 0.52
CA THR A 210 9.88 -14.29 0.28
C THR A 210 9.52 -14.28 -1.20
N ARG A 211 8.35 -14.84 -1.51
CA ARG A 211 7.75 -14.80 -2.85
C ARG A 211 6.72 -13.69 -3.01
N MET A 212 6.49 -12.88 -1.97
CA MET A 212 5.47 -11.82 -1.96
C MET A 212 5.84 -10.65 -2.87
N PRO A 213 4.87 -10.04 -3.58
CA PRO A 213 5.02 -8.69 -4.10
C PRO A 213 5.27 -7.68 -2.98
N VAL A 214 6.04 -6.62 -3.27
CA VAL A 214 6.41 -5.61 -2.28
C VAL A 214 5.81 -4.26 -2.64
N CYS A 215 5.10 -3.66 -1.68
CA CYS A 215 4.62 -2.29 -1.71
C CYS A 215 5.64 -1.36 -1.02
N VAL A 216 5.80 -0.15 -1.53
CA VAL A 216 6.46 0.95 -0.82
C VAL A 216 5.47 2.10 -0.59
N ASP A 217 5.55 2.71 0.57
CA ASP A 217 4.70 3.83 0.99
C ASP A 217 5.59 5.05 1.28
N PRO A 218 5.90 5.83 0.24
CA PRO A 218 6.77 7.00 0.37
C PRO A 218 6.13 8.09 1.23
N SER A 219 4.81 8.28 1.17
CA SER A 219 4.10 9.30 1.95
C SER A 219 4.33 9.16 3.44
N HIS A 220 4.21 7.94 3.97
CA HIS A 220 4.42 7.68 5.39
C HIS A 220 5.89 7.54 5.77
N SER A 221 6.79 7.30 4.83
CA SER A 221 8.23 7.34 5.07
C SER A 221 8.69 8.78 5.26
N VAL A 222 8.35 9.66 4.33
CA VAL A 222 8.74 11.08 4.35
C VAL A 222 7.93 11.88 5.39
N GLY A 223 6.60 11.81 5.35
CA GLY A 223 5.70 12.45 6.30
C GLY A 223 5.59 13.98 6.18
N MET A 224 6.19 14.57 5.15
CA MET A 224 6.22 16.02 4.92
C MET A 224 6.34 16.33 3.42
N ARG A 225 6.17 17.61 3.05
CA ARG A 225 6.47 18.13 1.72
C ARG A 225 7.81 18.88 1.78
N GLY A 226 8.86 18.21 1.41
CA GLY A 226 10.17 18.80 1.10
C GLY A 226 10.43 18.68 -0.39
N ALA A 227 11.36 19.49 -0.92
CA ALA A 227 11.83 19.38 -2.29
C ALA A 227 13.35 19.63 -2.34
N SER A 228 14.03 18.96 -3.28
CA SER A 228 15.42 19.24 -3.61
C SER A 228 15.55 20.64 -4.26
N PRO A 229 16.78 21.20 -4.39
CA PRO A 229 17.00 22.46 -5.10
C PRO A 229 16.49 22.46 -6.54
N GLU A 230 16.44 21.30 -7.19
CA GLU A 230 15.93 21.10 -8.56
C GLU A 230 14.39 21.07 -8.62
N GLY A 231 13.72 21.09 -7.47
CA GLY A 231 12.27 21.12 -7.36
C GLY A 231 11.59 19.74 -7.33
N ILE A 232 12.35 18.64 -7.25
CA ILE A 232 11.80 17.29 -7.11
C ILE A 232 11.39 17.07 -5.64
N LEU A 233 10.14 16.70 -5.41
CA LEU A 233 9.65 16.44 -4.06
C LEU A 233 10.32 15.22 -3.43
N ASP A 234 10.60 15.27 -2.11
CA ASP A 234 11.19 14.18 -1.35
C ASP A 234 10.38 12.87 -1.52
N ILE A 235 9.05 12.97 -1.57
CA ILE A 235 8.17 11.83 -1.80
C ILE A 235 8.42 11.16 -3.17
N PHE A 236 8.81 11.94 -4.21
CA PHE A 236 9.14 11.42 -5.53
C PHE A 236 10.49 10.72 -5.50
N HIS A 237 11.52 11.36 -4.90
CA HIS A 237 12.83 10.72 -4.69
C HIS A 237 12.71 9.38 -3.97
N VAL A 238 11.92 9.33 -2.90
CA VAL A 238 11.74 8.12 -2.09
C VAL A 238 10.93 7.06 -2.83
N ALA A 239 9.91 7.47 -3.60
CA ALA A 239 9.18 6.55 -4.47
C ALA A 239 10.11 5.92 -5.53
N ALA A 240 10.92 6.74 -6.21
CA ALA A 240 11.89 6.29 -7.20
C ALA A 240 12.91 5.30 -6.61
N GLN A 241 13.41 5.53 -5.37
CA GLN A 241 14.28 4.57 -4.67
C GLN A 241 13.62 3.19 -4.52
N GLY A 242 12.34 3.15 -4.11
CA GLY A 242 11.60 1.90 -3.98
C GLY A 242 11.40 1.20 -5.30
N VAL A 243 11.04 1.94 -6.36
CA VAL A 243 10.80 1.40 -7.70
C VAL A 243 12.10 0.85 -8.32
N ILE A 244 13.21 1.58 -8.22
CA ILE A 244 14.51 1.12 -8.73
C ILE A 244 15.09 -0.05 -7.93
N ALA A 245 14.61 -0.25 -6.69
CA ALA A 245 14.92 -1.44 -5.89
C ALA A 245 14.03 -2.65 -6.23
N GLY A 246 12.98 -2.45 -7.07
CA GLY A 246 12.11 -3.51 -7.57
C GLY A 246 10.70 -3.57 -6.96
N ALA A 247 10.20 -2.50 -6.36
CA ALA A 247 8.84 -2.45 -5.81
C ALA A 247 7.77 -2.81 -6.85
N ASN A 248 6.69 -3.41 -6.38
CA ASN A 248 5.57 -3.92 -7.18
C ASN A 248 4.28 -3.12 -6.96
N MET A 249 4.25 -2.31 -5.92
CA MET A 249 3.14 -1.43 -5.59
C MET A 249 3.65 -0.15 -4.94
N LEU A 250 3.03 0.96 -5.28
CA LEU A 250 3.18 2.25 -4.60
C LEU A 250 1.88 2.59 -3.87
N LEU A 251 1.97 3.04 -2.63
CA LEU A 251 0.85 3.53 -1.85
C LEU A 251 1.08 4.99 -1.49
N VAL A 252 0.33 5.91 -2.11
CA VAL A 252 0.60 7.35 -2.06
C VAL A 252 -0.60 8.12 -1.51
N ASP A 253 -0.35 9.03 -0.56
CA ASP A 253 -1.36 9.97 -0.10
C ASP A 253 -1.52 11.07 -1.14
N MET A 254 -2.75 11.24 -1.63
CA MET A 254 -3.14 12.27 -2.58
C MET A 254 -4.45 12.91 -2.12
N HIS A 255 -4.55 14.23 -2.25
CA HIS A 255 -5.75 14.95 -1.84
C HIS A 255 -6.02 16.14 -2.76
N PRO A 256 -7.28 16.43 -3.17
CA PRO A 256 -7.63 17.58 -4.00
C PRO A 256 -7.12 18.91 -3.42
N VAL A 257 -7.22 19.07 -2.12
CA VAL A 257 -6.76 20.25 -1.37
C VAL A 257 -6.00 19.78 -0.12
N PRO A 258 -4.70 19.44 -0.18
CA PRO A 258 -3.96 18.84 0.93
C PRO A 258 -4.14 19.56 2.27
N LYS A 259 -4.17 20.90 2.28
CA LYS A 259 -4.38 21.73 3.50
C LYS A 259 -5.72 21.48 4.21
N LYS A 260 -6.70 20.90 3.51
CA LYS A 260 -8.03 20.56 4.06
C LYS A 260 -8.12 19.11 4.52
N ALA A 261 -7.12 18.27 4.21
CA ALA A 261 -7.12 16.87 4.61
C ALA A 261 -7.22 16.73 6.14
N LEU A 262 -8.13 15.91 6.62
CA LEU A 262 -8.35 15.66 8.05
C LEU A 262 -7.21 14.84 8.68
N VAL A 263 -6.41 14.18 7.85
CA VAL A 263 -5.32 13.30 8.29
C VAL A 263 -4.11 13.47 7.38
N ASP A 264 -2.94 13.60 7.99
CA ASP A 264 -1.62 13.59 7.32
C ASP A 264 -1.50 14.57 6.13
N ALA A 265 -2.08 15.76 6.27
CA ALA A 265 -2.11 16.82 5.25
C ALA A 265 -0.73 17.19 4.68
N ALA A 266 0.30 17.13 5.51
CA ALA A 266 1.65 17.55 5.16
C ALA A 266 2.35 16.66 4.12
N GLN A 267 1.88 15.43 3.92
CA GLN A 267 2.53 14.43 3.05
C GLN A 267 1.76 14.13 1.76
N ALA A 268 0.55 14.68 1.61
CA ALA A 268 -0.28 14.39 0.45
C ALA A 268 0.20 15.16 -0.79
N ILE A 269 0.29 14.47 -1.94
CA ILE A 269 0.43 15.13 -3.24
C ILE A 269 -0.92 15.69 -3.69
N THR A 270 -0.90 16.68 -4.56
CA THR A 270 -2.10 17.24 -5.18
C THR A 270 -2.55 16.40 -6.39
N LEU A 271 -3.78 16.62 -6.86
CA LEU A 271 -4.26 15.98 -8.11
C LEU A 271 -3.43 16.41 -9.32
N GLN A 272 -2.96 17.66 -9.36
CA GLN A 272 -2.13 18.19 -10.45
C GLN A 272 -0.72 17.59 -10.48
N GLU A 273 -0.23 17.07 -9.35
CA GLU A 273 1.07 16.42 -9.27
C GLU A 273 1.02 14.93 -9.66
N LEU A 274 -0.16 14.32 -9.74
CA LEU A 274 -0.27 12.90 -10.10
C LEU A 274 0.35 12.55 -11.45
N PRO A 275 0.07 13.26 -12.56
CA PRO A 275 0.69 12.96 -13.85
C PRO A 275 2.23 12.98 -13.78
N TYR A 276 2.80 14.02 -13.17
CA TYR A 276 4.25 14.13 -12.98
C TYR A 276 4.79 12.96 -12.12
N PHE A 277 4.12 12.62 -11.02
CA PHE A 277 4.49 11.48 -10.19
C PHE A 277 4.53 10.17 -11.00
N LEU A 278 3.52 9.93 -11.85
CA LEU A 278 3.45 8.72 -12.67
C LEU A 278 4.56 8.67 -13.73
N GLU A 279 4.93 9.81 -14.34
CA GLU A 279 6.05 9.90 -15.28
C GLU A 279 7.39 9.61 -14.59
N ASP A 280 7.63 10.20 -13.41
CA ASP A 280 8.84 9.97 -12.60
C ASP A 280 8.97 8.50 -12.19
N VAL A 281 7.86 7.89 -11.77
CA VAL A 281 7.77 6.46 -11.47
C VAL A 281 8.09 5.60 -12.69
N ALA A 282 7.61 5.98 -13.88
CA ALA A 282 7.88 5.25 -15.12
C ALA A 282 9.38 5.29 -15.48
N ILE A 283 10.07 6.42 -15.30
CA ILE A 283 11.52 6.55 -15.48
C ILE A 283 12.27 5.60 -14.53
N ALA A 284 11.90 5.60 -13.26
CA ALA A 284 12.52 4.71 -12.26
C ALA A 284 12.27 3.23 -12.59
N ARG A 285 11.08 2.89 -13.10
CA ARG A 285 10.72 1.52 -13.51
C ARG A 285 11.55 1.08 -14.72
N GLU A 286 11.68 1.92 -15.73
CA GLU A 286 12.53 1.64 -16.89
C GLU A 286 14.00 1.40 -16.50
N ALA A 287 14.52 2.22 -15.57
CA ALA A 287 15.87 2.03 -15.02
C ALA A 287 16.01 0.69 -14.30
N TYR A 288 15.02 0.28 -13.51
CA TYR A 288 15.00 -1.04 -12.89
C TYR A 288 15.03 -2.19 -13.90
N GLU A 289 14.22 -2.11 -14.95
CA GLU A 289 14.16 -3.14 -16.01
C GLU A 289 15.48 -3.25 -16.78
N LYS A 290 16.14 -2.12 -17.07
CA LYS A 290 17.50 -2.10 -17.65
C LYS A 290 18.52 -2.78 -16.74
N ARG A 291 18.44 -2.57 -15.41
CA ARG A 291 19.29 -3.25 -14.41
C ARG A 291 19.05 -4.75 -14.37
N LEU A 292 17.78 -5.20 -14.43
CA LEU A 292 17.45 -6.63 -14.52
C LEU A 292 18.04 -7.27 -15.79
N ALA A 293 17.90 -6.62 -16.94
CA ALA A 293 18.47 -7.10 -18.19
C ALA A 293 20.01 -7.17 -18.15
N LEU A 294 20.66 -6.20 -17.49
CA LEU A 294 22.10 -6.19 -17.27
C LEU A 294 22.53 -7.38 -16.39
N ALA A 295 21.85 -7.59 -15.25
CA ALA A 295 22.13 -8.68 -14.33
C ALA A 295 22.02 -10.06 -15.02
N LYS A 296 20.94 -10.28 -15.79
CA LYS A 296 20.75 -11.53 -16.56
C LYS A 296 21.89 -11.81 -17.54
N ARG A 297 22.46 -10.78 -18.17
CA ARG A 297 23.60 -10.95 -19.09
C ARG A 297 24.92 -11.30 -18.39
N HIS A 298 25.07 -10.95 -17.12
CA HIS A 298 26.32 -11.16 -16.38
C HIS A 298 26.30 -12.39 -15.46
N PHE A 299 25.11 -12.88 -15.06
CA PHE A 299 24.95 -13.95 -14.10
C PHE A 299 24.12 -15.15 -14.61
N ALA A 300 23.69 -15.11 -15.90
CA ALA A 300 23.14 -16.25 -16.62
C ALA A 300 24.27 -17.00 -17.31
#